data_022596ee1040bd7e1f14627a5252349a
#
_entry.id   022596ee1040bd7e1f14627a5252349a
#
_cell.length_a   1.000
_cell.length_b   1.000
_cell.length_c   1.000
_cell.angle_alpha   90.00
_cell.angle_beta   90.00
_cell.angle_gamma   90.00
#
_symmetry.space_group_name_H-M   'P 1'
#
loop_
_entity.id
_entity.type
_entity.pdbx_description
1 polymer ?
#
loop_
_entity_poly.entity_id
_entity_poly.type
_entity_poly.pdbx_seq_one_letter_code
_entity_poly.pdbx_strand_id
1 'polypeptide(L)'
;MRKTLKRAAALLSAATLALSLAACGTPASSETSSESSASATAAPASTAAPEASDASTSTGTPKYIFLFIGDGMSYPQIQSTNYYLSALENGTSMGGDGAILEHEDALSFIDFPVAGSAQTYDSTSFCPDSASTATSISTGHKTYSGTINMDETGTVSYETIAEKLKDQLGYKIGVVSSVNLNHATPAAFYCHQVSRNSYYEIGLEMIESEFDYFAGGALLQPTGAEEDQDDLYELAADAGYTVARTQADAEALGADSGKAVVISEQLADGDSIPYELDREEGTWALSDYVSKGIEMLEGDDGFFMMVEGGKIDWACHANDAGSTLADTEALSDAVDVAIDFYNEHPDETLILVTGDHETGGLTIGYAGTNYDTFLQNLSNQKISYAKFDTDYVASYKENGTSFEEVLDDVAELFGLTTEEAAGQAAEDGVVTDSADSHPSGVTSGSLVMTDYELDLLEDAYNMTMTKTDETELSQEEYILYGSYEPLSVTITHILNNKSGIDFSSYSHTGLPVAVYAMGAGQELFEGYYDNTDIYFNLAELTGVE
;
A
#
# COMPACT_ATOMS: atom_id res chain seq x y z
N MET A 1 34.51 -2.70 50.44
CA MET A 1 35.90 -3.22 50.56
C MET A 1 36.30 -3.81 49.22
N ARG A 2 37.32 -3.19 48.62
CA ARG A 2 38.32 -3.66 47.66
C ARG A 2 37.83 -4.36 46.39
N LYS A 3 37.86 -3.68 45.19
CA LYS A 3 39.02 -3.48 44.27
C LYS A 3 39.61 -4.83 43.80
N THR A 4 39.66 -5.07 42.50
CA THR A 4 40.65 -4.66 41.47
C THR A 4 40.24 -5.24 40.12
N LEU A 5 40.04 -4.49 39.08
CA LEU A 5 41.00 -4.15 37.99
C LEU A 5 41.95 -5.27 37.56
N LYS A 6 41.82 -5.74 36.33
CA LYS A 6 42.96 -5.99 35.44
C LYS A 6 42.59 -5.72 33.97
N ARG A 7 43.27 -4.70 33.45
CA ARG A 7 43.52 -4.47 32.00
C ARG A 7 44.71 -5.34 31.59
N ALA A 8 44.68 -5.86 30.40
CA ALA A 8 45.82 -6.11 29.50
C ALA A 8 45.23 -6.45 28.15
N ALA A 9 45.28 -5.69 27.12
CA ALA A 9 46.41 -5.18 26.34
C ALA A 9 47.08 -6.28 25.49
N ALA A 10 47.01 -6.00 24.23
CA ALA A 10 48.07 -6.10 23.22
C ALA A 10 47.81 -7.17 22.15
N LEU A 11 47.71 -6.72 20.97
CA LEU A 11 48.68 -6.43 19.90
C LEU A 11 48.78 -7.52 18.83
N LEU A 12 48.47 -7.06 17.61
CA LEU A 12 49.11 -7.33 16.31
C LEU A 12 49.28 -8.80 15.88
N SER A 13 48.65 -9.10 14.79
CA SER A 13 49.33 -9.78 13.66
C SER A 13 48.64 -9.36 12.35
N ALA A 14 49.27 -8.40 11.70
CA ALA A 14 49.09 -8.18 10.26
C ALA A 14 49.90 -9.23 9.55
N ALA A 15 49.26 -9.99 8.66
CA ALA A 15 49.93 -10.79 7.66
C ALA A 15 49.27 -10.58 6.32
N THR A 16 49.92 -9.78 5.54
CA THR A 16 49.84 -9.62 4.10
C THR A 16 49.79 -10.93 3.35
N LEU A 17 48.84 -11.06 2.41
CA LEU A 17 49.09 -11.81 1.20
C LEU A 17 48.52 -11.06 0.00
N ALA A 18 49.45 -10.52 -0.77
CA ALA A 18 49.19 -9.87 -2.05
C ALA A 18 49.42 -10.88 -3.19
N LEU A 19 48.77 -10.54 -4.32
CA LEU A 19 49.06 -10.97 -5.69
C LEU A 19 48.80 -12.39 -6.14
N SER A 20 47.87 -12.51 -7.08
CA SER A 20 48.20 -13.04 -8.41
C SER A 20 47.22 -12.50 -9.47
N LEU A 21 47.67 -11.43 -10.14
CA LEU A 21 47.26 -11.10 -11.50
C LEU A 21 47.93 -12.11 -12.44
N ALA A 22 47.16 -12.78 -13.28
CA ALA A 22 47.69 -13.41 -14.47
C ALA A 22 46.88 -12.94 -15.66
N ALA A 23 47.49 -12.06 -16.41
CA ALA A 23 47.14 -11.67 -17.76
C ALA A 23 47.57 -12.76 -18.75
N CYS A 24 46.72 -13.02 -19.73
CA CYS A 24 47.08 -13.55 -21.06
C CYS A 24 46.02 -13.06 -22.01
N GLY A 25 46.25 -12.17 -22.94
CA GLY A 25 47.29 -12.32 -23.98
C GLY A 25 46.62 -12.79 -25.26
N THR A 26 46.13 -11.83 -26.07
CA THR A 26 45.70 -12.04 -27.47
C THR A 26 46.87 -12.48 -28.33
N PRO A 27 46.60 -13.23 -29.40
CA PRO A 27 47.23 -12.85 -30.68
C PRO A 27 46.21 -12.67 -31.80
N ALA A 28 46.53 -11.69 -32.61
CA ALA A 28 45.85 -11.31 -33.83
C ALA A 28 46.28 -12.15 -35.04
N SER A 29 45.47 -11.99 -36.08
CA SER A 29 45.65 -12.25 -37.53
C SER A 29 45.06 -13.58 -38.00
N SER A 30 44.26 -13.62 -39.08
CA SER A 30 44.38 -13.01 -40.41
C SER A 30 43.06 -13.17 -41.17
N GLU A 31 42.83 -12.25 -42.08
CA GLU A 31 41.77 -12.16 -43.05
C GLU A 31 41.53 -13.40 -43.91
N THR A 32 40.28 -13.70 -44.22
CA THR A 32 39.89 -14.05 -45.59
C THR A 32 38.39 -13.75 -45.80
N SER A 33 38.16 -12.96 -46.80
CA SER A 33 36.88 -12.58 -47.36
C SER A 33 36.14 -13.75 -48.01
N SER A 34 34.85 -13.89 -47.78
CA SER A 34 33.95 -14.43 -48.79
C SER A 34 32.58 -13.74 -48.66
N GLU A 35 32.26 -12.97 -49.70
CA GLU A 35 30.91 -12.42 -49.93
C GLU A 35 29.91 -13.56 -50.09
N SER A 36 28.83 -13.48 -49.36
CA SER A 36 27.59 -14.17 -49.69
C SER A 36 26.43 -13.20 -49.51
N SER A 37 25.91 -12.83 -50.67
CA SER A 37 24.68 -12.04 -50.81
C SER A 37 23.49 -12.84 -50.29
N ALA A 38 22.89 -12.38 -49.19
CA ALA A 38 21.57 -12.83 -48.74
C ALA A 38 20.57 -11.67 -48.95
N SER A 39 19.58 -11.95 -49.76
CA SER A 39 18.44 -11.13 -50.10
C SER A 39 17.70 -10.68 -48.85
N ALA A 40 17.58 -9.38 -48.66
CA ALA A 40 16.73 -8.80 -47.62
C ALA A 40 15.27 -8.97 -48.04
N THR A 41 14.56 -9.84 -47.34
CA THR A 41 13.10 -9.87 -47.36
C THR A 41 12.62 -8.68 -46.52
N ALA A 42 11.85 -7.79 -47.12
CA ALA A 42 11.26 -6.65 -46.43
C ALA A 42 10.32 -7.13 -45.33
N ALA A 43 10.52 -6.61 -44.11
CA ALA A 43 9.58 -6.72 -43.03
C ALA A 43 8.25 -6.02 -43.41
N PRO A 44 7.09 -6.52 -42.98
CA PRO A 44 5.83 -5.80 -43.18
C PRO A 44 5.88 -4.45 -42.45
N ALA A 45 5.29 -3.45 -43.08
CA ALA A 45 5.20 -2.11 -42.56
C ALA A 45 4.46 -2.13 -41.20
N SER A 46 5.12 -1.59 -40.20
CA SER A 46 4.50 -1.20 -38.94
C SER A 46 3.27 -0.36 -39.26
N THR A 47 2.10 -0.80 -38.83
CA THR A 47 0.92 0.04 -38.69
C THR A 47 1.30 1.21 -37.79
N ALA A 48 1.06 2.42 -38.27
CA ALA A 48 1.31 3.64 -37.52
C ALA A 48 0.59 3.54 -36.16
N ALA A 49 1.32 3.83 -35.10
CA ALA A 49 0.72 4.13 -33.82
C ALA A 49 -0.38 5.20 -34.02
N PRO A 50 -1.48 5.16 -33.27
CA PRO A 50 -2.43 6.26 -33.27
C PRO A 50 -1.64 7.53 -32.94
N GLU A 51 -1.85 8.58 -33.73
CA GLU A 51 -1.32 9.91 -33.45
C GLU A 51 -1.79 10.26 -32.05
N ALA A 52 -0.84 10.52 -31.13
CA ALA A 52 -1.14 11.13 -29.86
C ALA A 52 -2.00 12.36 -30.16
N SER A 53 -3.22 12.36 -29.67
CA SER A 53 -4.03 13.57 -29.63
C SER A 53 -3.16 14.62 -28.93
N ASP A 54 -3.01 15.80 -29.52
CA ASP A 54 -2.41 16.96 -28.86
C ASP A 54 -3.08 17.10 -27.50
N ALA A 55 -2.46 16.58 -26.45
CA ALA A 55 -2.83 16.88 -25.08
C ALA A 55 -2.60 18.38 -24.95
N SER A 56 -3.67 19.14 -24.82
CA SER A 56 -3.63 20.54 -24.46
C SER A 56 -2.88 20.62 -23.15
N THR A 57 -1.64 21.11 -23.15
CA THR A 57 -0.95 21.46 -21.92
C THR A 57 -1.67 22.68 -21.37
N SER A 58 -2.61 22.43 -20.44
CA SER A 58 -3.22 23.50 -19.66
C SER A 58 -2.14 24.07 -18.74
N THR A 59 -1.66 25.27 -19.04
CA THR A 59 -0.68 26.01 -18.23
C THR A 59 -1.35 26.81 -17.12
N GLY A 60 -2.61 26.51 -16.82
CA GLY A 60 -3.38 27.21 -15.78
C GLY A 60 -3.18 26.58 -14.38
N THR A 61 -3.34 27.39 -13.35
CA THR A 61 -3.46 26.91 -11.97
C THR A 61 -4.66 25.98 -11.86
N PRO A 62 -4.51 24.72 -11.41
CA PRO A 62 -5.65 23.82 -11.25
C PRO A 62 -6.60 24.36 -10.18
N LYS A 63 -7.88 24.31 -10.47
CA LYS A 63 -8.94 24.66 -9.53
C LYS A 63 -9.27 23.49 -8.59
N TYR A 64 -9.08 22.29 -9.07
CA TYR A 64 -9.37 21.05 -8.38
C TYR A 64 -8.13 20.17 -8.34
N ILE A 65 -7.71 19.79 -7.16
CA ILE A 65 -6.52 18.96 -6.97
C ILE A 65 -6.89 17.74 -6.14
N PHE A 66 -6.63 16.58 -6.70
CA PHE A 66 -6.70 15.31 -6.00
C PHE A 66 -5.28 14.78 -5.78
N LEU A 67 -4.98 14.38 -4.55
CA LEU A 67 -3.74 13.69 -4.19
C LEU A 67 -4.07 12.35 -3.54
N PHE A 68 -3.91 11.28 -4.30
CA PHE A 68 -4.07 9.92 -3.79
C PHE A 68 -2.72 9.40 -3.29
N ILE A 69 -2.72 8.86 -2.07
CA ILE A 69 -1.56 8.24 -1.44
C ILE A 69 -1.93 6.80 -1.06
N GLY A 70 -1.35 5.82 -1.75
CA GLY A 70 -1.35 4.45 -1.26
C GLY A 70 -0.25 4.30 -0.22
N ASP A 71 -0.60 4.24 1.06
CA ASP A 71 0.36 4.03 2.14
C ASP A 71 1.05 2.68 1.94
N GLY A 72 2.37 2.65 1.98
CA GLY A 72 3.17 1.45 1.71
C GLY A 72 3.19 0.97 0.24
N MET A 73 2.57 1.71 -0.69
CA MET A 73 2.40 1.35 -2.08
C MET A 73 3.56 1.83 -2.96
N SER A 74 4.36 0.92 -3.44
CA SER A 74 5.39 1.18 -4.45
C SER A 74 5.14 0.36 -5.72
N TYR A 75 6.11 0.33 -6.62
CA TYR A 75 6.03 -0.43 -7.87
C TYR A 75 5.64 -1.91 -7.69
N PRO A 76 6.12 -2.65 -6.66
CA PRO A 76 5.72 -4.04 -6.49
C PRO A 76 4.23 -4.22 -6.22
N GLN A 77 3.63 -3.39 -5.35
CA GLN A 77 2.21 -3.44 -5.02
C GLN A 77 1.36 -3.14 -6.26
N ILE A 78 1.66 -2.04 -6.95
CA ILE A 78 0.99 -1.62 -8.20
C ILE A 78 1.09 -2.71 -9.25
N GLN A 79 2.30 -3.21 -9.52
CA GLN A 79 2.51 -4.17 -10.59
C GLN A 79 1.93 -5.56 -10.27
N SER A 80 1.97 -5.99 -8.99
CA SER A 80 1.35 -7.25 -8.57
C SER A 80 -0.16 -7.21 -8.77
N THR A 81 -0.80 -6.10 -8.40
CA THR A 81 -2.24 -5.91 -8.57
C THR A 81 -2.61 -5.94 -10.05
N ASN A 82 -1.91 -5.17 -10.88
CA ASN A 82 -2.17 -5.12 -12.31
C ASN A 82 -1.99 -6.49 -12.99
N TYR A 83 -0.96 -7.25 -12.62
CA TYR A 83 -0.76 -8.60 -13.14
C TYR A 83 -1.79 -9.60 -12.61
N TYR A 84 -2.23 -9.43 -11.36
CA TYR A 84 -3.29 -10.25 -10.78
C TYR A 84 -4.61 -10.07 -11.52
N LEU A 85 -5.05 -8.84 -11.74
CA LEU A 85 -6.26 -8.52 -12.49
C LEU A 85 -6.19 -9.09 -13.92
N SER A 86 -5.06 -8.90 -14.61
CA SER A 86 -4.82 -9.52 -15.91
C SER A 86 -4.90 -11.05 -15.87
N ALA A 87 -4.35 -11.69 -14.83
CA ALA A 87 -4.39 -13.15 -14.69
C ALA A 87 -5.80 -13.67 -14.40
N LEU A 88 -6.64 -12.90 -13.72
CA LEU A 88 -8.06 -13.25 -13.50
C LEU A 88 -8.85 -13.23 -14.81
N GLU A 89 -8.64 -12.22 -15.66
CA GLU A 89 -9.35 -12.09 -16.93
C GLU A 89 -8.84 -13.07 -18.00
N ASN A 90 -7.52 -13.19 -18.14
CA ASN A 90 -6.88 -13.91 -19.25
C ASN A 90 -6.45 -15.35 -18.88
N GLY A 91 -6.64 -15.77 -17.64
CA GLY A 91 -6.14 -17.05 -17.13
C GLY A 91 -4.65 -16.98 -16.79
N THR A 92 -3.99 -18.16 -16.74
CA THR A 92 -2.62 -18.22 -16.26
C THR A 92 -1.62 -17.43 -17.10
N SER A 93 -0.63 -16.85 -16.45
CA SER A 93 0.51 -16.16 -17.06
C SER A 93 1.36 -17.02 -18.02
N MET A 94 1.09 -18.31 -18.09
CA MET A 94 1.96 -19.33 -18.69
C MET A 94 1.86 -19.48 -20.21
N GLY A 95 0.98 -18.84 -20.89
CA GLY A 95 0.72 -19.26 -22.26
C GLY A 95 0.50 -18.17 -23.26
N GLY A 96 0.69 -16.95 -22.86
CA GLY A 96 0.15 -15.88 -23.64
C GLY A 96 0.94 -15.52 -24.88
N ASP A 97 0.22 -15.27 -25.92
CA ASP A 97 0.69 -14.62 -27.15
C ASP A 97 1.06 -13.12 -26.94
N GLY A 98 1.36 -12.70 -25.70
CA GLY A 98 1.59 -11.31 -25.28
C GLY A 98 0.32 -10.57 -24.81
N ALA A 99 -0.85 -11.19 -24.94
CA ALA A 99 -2.14 -10.61 -24.53
C ALA A 99 -2.36 -10.56 -23.01
N ILE A 100 -1.47 -11.15 -22.23
CA ILE A 100 -1.61 -11.23 -20.77
C ILE A 100 -1.71 -9.86 -20.08
N LEU A 101 -1.19 -8.81 -20.69
CA LEU A 101 -1.29 -7.43 -20.19
C LEU A 101 -2.43 -6.64 -20.84
N GLU A 102 -3.16 -7.26 -21.77
CA GLU A 102 -4.34 -6.66 -22.40
C GLU A 102 -5.57 -7.09 -21.60
N HIS A 103 -6.00 -6.28 -20.64
CA HIS A 103 -7.18 -6.54 -19.81
C HIS A 103 -7.99 -5.26 -19.61
N GLU A 104 -9.29 -5.42 -19.39
CA GLU A 104 -10.23 -4.30 -19.25
C GLU A 104 -10.19 -3.70 -17.84
N ASP A 105 -9.85 -4.50 -16.83
CA ASP A 105 -9.87 -4.13 -15.40
C ASP A 105 -8.48 -3.69 -14.89
N ALA A 106 -7.66 -3.03 -15.72
CA ALA A 106 -6.37 -2.48 -15.29
C ALA A 106 -6.55 -1.36 -14.25
N LEU A 107 -5.56 -1.20 -13.36
CA LEU A 107 -5.51 -0.03 -12.50
C LEU A 107 -5.50 1.25 -13.35
N SER A 108 -6.49 2.10 -13.16
CA SER A 108 -6.77 3.24 -14.05
C SER A 108 -5.63 4.26 -14.15
N PHE A 109 -4.89 4.45 -13.06
CA PHE A 109 -3.83 5.45 -12.98
C PHE A 109 -2.51 5.05 -13.66
N ILE A 110 -2.30 3.77 -14.00
CA ILE A 110 -1.07 3.36 -14.69
C ILE A 110 -0.95 3.91 -16.11
N ASP A 111 -2.07 4.29 -16.71
CA ASP A 111 -2.16 4.87 -18.05
C ASP A 111 -2.14 6.41 -18.03
N PHE A 112 -1.90 7.04 -16.89
CA PHE A 112 -1.77 8.49 -16.79
C PHE A 112 -0.66 9.00 -17.70
N PRO A 113 -0.83 10.18 -18.33
CA PRO A 113 0.12 10.73 -19.30
C PRO A 113 1.53 10.93 -18.74
N VAL A 114 1.65 11.15 -17.45
CA VAL A 114 2.92 11.39 -16.75
C VAL A 114 3.15 10.33 -15.68
N ALA A 115 4.35 9.76 -15.72
CA ALA A 115 4.88 8.86 -14.70
C ALA A 115 6.25 9.36 -14.24
N GLY A 116 6.36 9.63 -12.95
CA GLY A 116 7.59 9.97 -12.23
C GLY A 116 7.93 8.93 -11.16
N SER A 117 8.96 9.22 -10.39
CA SER A 117 9.40 8.38 -9.27
C SER A 117 10.03 9.24 -8.18
N ALA A 118 9.71 8.97 -6.93
CA ALA A 118 10.21 9.71 -5.80
C ALA A 118 10.98 8.84 -4.80
N GLN A 119 12.08 9.40 -4.26
CA GLN A 119 12.80 8.83 -3.12
C GLN A 119 12.04 9.18 -1.83
N THR A 120 12.04 8.26 -0.86
CA THR A 120 11.18 8.35 0.32
C THR A 120 11.90 8.52 1.65
N TYR A 121 13.23 8.40 1.71
CA TYR A 121 14.02 8.48 2.95
C TYR A 121 13.64 9.68 3.83
N ASP A 122 13.81 9.54 5.14
CA ASP A 122 13.68 10.64 6.12
C ASP A 122 15.02 11.05 6.75
N SER A 123 15.00 11.97 7.71
CA SER A 123 16.22 12.44 8.39
C SER A 123 16.90 11.38 9.27
N THR A 124 16.25 10.24 9.54
CA THR A 124 16.73 9.18 10.43
C THR A 124 16.90 7.83 9.76
N SER A 125 16.18 7.56 8.67
CA SER A 125 16.10 6.23 8.07
C SER A 125 16.05 6.27 6.55
N PHE A 126 16.61 5.23 5.92
CA PHE A 126 16.36 4.90 4.51
C PHE A 126 15.06 4.08 4.31
N CYS A 127 14.48 3.60 5.41
CA CYS A 127 13.18 2.94 5.45
C CYS A 127 12.29 3.79 6.38
N PRO A 128 11.74 4.91 5.89
CA PRO A 128 11.05 5.91 6.69
C PRO A 128 9.70 5.42 7.17
N ASP A 129 9.08 6.14 8.10
CA ASP A 129 7.70 5.91 8.49
C ASP A 129 6.74 6.88 7.80
N SER A 130 5.43 6.58 7.85
CA SER A 130 4.37 7.38 7.21
C SER A 130 4.31 8.82 7.72
N ALA A 131 4.65 9.08 9.00
CA ALA A 131 4.64 10.44 9.55
C ALA A 131 5.66 11.34 8.85
N SER A 132 6.89 10.86 8.68
CA SER A 132 7.98 11.62 8.06
C SER A 132 7.85 11.71 6.53
N THR A 133 7.31 10.68 5.88
CA THR A 133 7.10 10.69 4.42
C THR A 133 5.93 11.58 4.04
N ALA A 134 4.79 11.48 4.72
CA ALA A 134 3.67 12.38 4.50
C ALA A 134 4.01 13.84 4.84
N THR A 135 4.84 14.09 5.89
CA THR A 135 5.43 15.41 6.15
C THR A 135 6.22 15.92 4.94
N SER A 136 7.04 15.05 4.32
CA SER A 136 7.82 15.44 3.13
C SER A 136 6.92 15.86 1.97
N ILE A 137 5.84 15.11 1.73
CA ILE A 137 4.86 15.35 0.65
C ILE A 137 4.02 16.60 0.93
N SER A 138 3.62 16.82 2.19
CA SER A 138 2.70 17.90 2.57
C SER A 138 3.38 19.25 2.81
N THR A 139 4.69 19.27 3.18
CA THR A 139 5.40 20.49 3.58
C THR A 139 6.67 20.79 2.79
N GLY A 140 7.20 19.83 2.03
CA GLY A 140 8.49 19.95 1.35
C GLY A 140 9.71 19.86 2.29
N HIS A 141 9.54 19.34 3.51
CA HIS A 141 10.60 19.21 4.50
C HIS A 141 10.80 17.76 4.95
N LYS A 142 12.07 17.37 5.15
CA LYS A 142 12.40 16.13 5.85
C LYS A 142 12.34 16.34 7.35
N THR A 143 11.89 15.32 8.08
CA THR A 143 11.87 15.28 9.54
C THR A 143 12.29 13.91 10.07
N TYR A 144 12.22 13.70 11.37
CA TYR A 144 12.51 12.40 12.00
C TYR A 144 11.31 11.45 11.87
N SER A 145 11.59 10.15 11.77
CA SER A 145 10.56 9.12 11.87
C SER A 145 9.67 9.37 13.09
N GLY A 146 8.35 9.27 12.92
CA GLY A 146 7.35 9.48 13.97
C GLY A 146 6.96 10.93 14.22
N THR A 147 7.57 11.90 13.53
CA THR A 147 7.28 13.33 13.68
C THR A 147 6.41 13.83 12.52
N ILE A 148 5.39 14.63 12.83
CA ILE A 148 4.45 15.19 11.85
C ILE A 148 4.65 16.70 11.77
N ASN A 149 5.05 17.20 10.60
CA ASN A 149 5.15 18.63 10.23
C ASN A 149 5.93 19.51 11.21
N MET A 150 6.89 18.92 11.90
CA MET A 150 7.79 19.64 12.81
C MET A 150 9.24 19.46 12.38
N ASP A 151 10.09 20.44 12.71
CA ASP A 151 11.51 20.32 12.52
C ASP A 151 12.14 19.25 13.44
N GLU A 152 13.38 18.86 13.14
CA GLU A 152 14.12 17.85 13.90
C GLU A 152 14.32 18.19 15.39
N THR A 153 14.09 19.44 15.79
CA THR A 153 14.14 19.86 17.20
C THR A 153 12.78 19.85 17.88
N GLY A 154 11.69 19.63 17.13
CA GLY A 154 10.31 19.70 17.63
C GLY A 154 9.90 21.11 18.09
N THR A 155 10.49 22.16 17.51
CA THR A 155 10.25 23.54 17.93
C THR A 155 9.73 24.46 16.83
N VAL A 156 9.86 24.06 15.56
CA VAL A 156 9.37 24.81 14.40
C VAL A 156 8.38 23.92 13.65
N SER A 157 7.15 24.40 13.49
CA SER A 157 6.15 23.76 12.63
C SER A 157 6.34 24.18 11.18
N TYR A 158 6.03 23.26 10.27
CA TYR A 158 6.05 23.46 8.82
C TYR A 158 4.61 23.56 8.32
N GLU A 159 4.25 24.69 7.74
CA GLU A 159 2.93 24.89 7.14
C GLU A 159 2.71 23.98 5.93
N THR A 160 1.57 23.30 5.89
CA THR A 160 1.27 22.29 4.86
C THR A 160 0.76 22.93 3.57
N ILE A 161 0.84 22.19 2.47
CA ILE A 161 0.23 22.62 1.20
C ILE A 161 -1.28 22.83 1.33
N ALA A 162 -1.98 21.98 2.10
CA ALA A 162 -3.41 22.10 2.33
C ALA A 162 -3.78 23.39 3.08
N GLU A 163 -3.03 23.73 4.13
CA GLU A 163 -3.20 24.99 4.85
C GLU A 163 -2.97 26.20 3.95
N LYS A 164 -1.87 26.18 3.15
CA LYS A 164 -1.57 27.27 2.21
C LYS A 164 -2.63 27.44 1.13
N LEU A 165 -3.14 26.35 0.56
CA LEU A 165 -4.21 26.41 -0.44
C LEU A 165 -5.49 26.99 0.16
N LYS A 166 -5.84 26.61 1.39
CA LYS A 166 -6.96 27.17 2.11
C LYS A 166 -6.77 28.66 2.39
N ASP A 167 -5.65 29.02 3.03
CA ASP A 167 -5.42 30.37 3.55
C ASP A 167 -5.15 31.40 2.45
N GLN A 168 -4.43 31.01 1.39
CA GLN A 168 -4.00 31.94 0.35
C GLN A 168 -4.94 31.97 -0.87
N LEU A 169 -5.59 30.84 -1.19
CA LEU A 169 -6.47 30.73 -2.36
C LEU A 169 -7.94 30.53 -2.01
N GLY A 170 -8.26 30.20 -0.75
CA GLY A 170 -9.64 29.96 -0.32
C GLY A 170 -10.18 28.59 -0.76
N TYR A 171 -9.31 27.65 -1.10
CA TYR A 171 -9.74 26.30 -1.46
C TYR A 171 -10.46 25.65 -0.29
N LYS A 172 -11.49 24.86 -0.59
CA LYS A 172 -12.03 23.90 0.36
C LYS A 172 -11.07 22.71 0.46
N ILE A 173 -10.94 22.15 1.66
CA ILE A 173 -10.02 21.05 1.91
C ILE A 173 -10.77 19.81 2.35
N GLY A 174 -10.46 18.68 1.67
CA GLY A 174 -10.92 17.35 2.05
C GLY A 174 -9.76 16.44 2.42
N VAL A 175 -9.96 15.61 3.43
CA VAL A 175 -9.04 14.56 3.86
C VAL A 175 -9.83 13.27 4.03
N VAL A 176 -9.50 12.26 3.22
CA VAL A 176 -10.17 10.95 3.20
C VAL A 176 -9.14 9.86 3.47
N SER A 177 -9.47 8.87 4.27
CA SER A 177 -8.56 7.76 4.57
C SER A 177 -9.29 6.45 4.82
N SER A 178 -8.73 5.35 4.36
CA SER A 178 -9.20 4.02 4.71
C SER A 178 -8.80 3.58 6.13
N VAL A 179 -7.91 4.32 6.80
CA VAL A 179 -7.56 4.13 8.21
C VAL A 179 -8.13 5.25 9.09
N ASN A 180 -7.63 5.42 10.29
CA ASN A 180 -8.12 6.42 11.22
C ASN A 180 -7.79 7.85 10.76
N LEU A 181 -8.74 8.76 10.90
CA LEU A 181 -8.56 10.15 10.44
C LEU A 181 -7.41 10.89 11.15
N ASN A 182 -7.07 10.52 12.38
CA ASN A 182 -5.93 11.04 13.13
C ASN A 182 -4.70 10.10 13.11
N HIS A 183 -4.63 9.18 12.15
CA HIS A 183 -3.39 8.46 11.82
C HIS A 183 -2.38 9.38 11.14
N ALA A 184 -1.12 8.96 11.04
CA ALA A 184 -0.01 9.83 10.66
C ALA A 184 -0.15 10.47 9.27
N THR A 185 -0.55 9.71 8.25
CA THR A 185 -0.61 10.18 6.87
C THR A 185 -1.68 11.24 6.64
N PRO A 186 -2.97 11.04 7.03
CA PRO A 186 -3.95 12.11 6.92
C PRO A 186 -3.61 13.30 7.84
N ALA A 187 -3.08 13.02 9.04
CA ALA A 187 -2.68 14.05 9.99
C ALA A 187 -1.61 15.01 9.45
N ALA A 188 -0.71 14.53 8.60
CA ALA A 188 0.34 15.35 8.00
C ALA A 188 -0.19 16.45 7.04
N PHE A 189 -1.48 16.51 6.79
CA PHE A 189 -2.07 17.60 5.99
C PHE A 189 -2.70 18.71 6.84
N TYR A 190 -2.86 18.51 8.19
CA TYR A 190 -3.56 19.46 9.04
C TYR A 190 -2.94 19.63 10.44
N CYS A 191 -1.96 18.85 10.86
CA CYS A 191 -1.45 18.93 12.23
C CYS A 191 0.08 19.02 12.32
N HIS A 192 0.59 19.40 13.52
CA HIS A 192 2.01 19.68 13.80
C HIS A 192 2.40 19.08 15.14
N GLN A 193 2.71 17.77 15.14
CA GLN A 193 3.00 17.03 16.35
C GLN A 193 4.39 16.40 16.33
N VAL A 194 5.10 16.46 17.45
CA VAL A 194 6.42 15.81 17.60
C VAL A 194 6.31 14.29 17.66
N SER A 195 5.10 13.75 17.79
CA SER A 195 4.84 12.31 17.84
C SER A 195 3.52 11.97 17.15
N ARG A 196 3.58 11.03 16.20
CA ARG A 196 2.39 10.45 15.56
C ARG A 196 1.44 9.73 16.53
N ASN A 197 1.90 9.43 17.74
CA ASN A 197 1.10 8.78 18.78
C ASN A 197 0.33 9.78 19.67
N SER A 198 0.44 11.09 19.41
CA SER A 198 -0.33 12.14 20.10
C SER A 198 -1.75 12.23 19.52
N TYR A 199 -2.47 11.09 19.49
CA TYR A 199 -3.74 10.98 18.75
C TYR A 199 -4.80 11.99 19.19
N TYR A 200 -4.89 12.29 20.48
CA TYR A 200 -5.85 13.26 20.98
C TYR A 200 -5.51 14.68 20.50
N GLU A 201 -4.25 15.08 20.63
CA GLU A 201 -3.75 16.39 20.19
C GLU A 201 -3.89 16.55 18.66
N ILE A 202 -3.62 15.47 17.90
CA ILE A 202 -3.86 15.44 16.44
C ILE A 202 -5.34 15.67 16.13
N GLY A 203 -6.25 15.03 16.88
CA GLY A 203 -7.69 15.23 16.73
C GLY A 203 -8.15 16.65 17.09
N LEU A 204 -7.51 17.32 18.06
CA LEU A 204 -7.77 18.74 18.36
C LEU A 204 -7.33 19.62 17.19
N GLU A 205 -6.15 19.42 16.62
CA GLU A 205 -5.66 20.18 15.47
C GLU A 205 -6.50 19.91 14.20
N MET A 206 -7.04 18.68 14.03
CA MET A 206 -8.02 18.40 12.98
C MET A 206 -9.24 19.33 13.06
N ILE A 207 -9.76 19.54 14.26
CA ILE A 207 -10.91 20.43 14.50
C ILE A 207 -10.50 21.90 14.27
N GLU A 208 -9.32 22.30 14.76
CA GLU A 208 -8.78 23.66 14.65
C GLU A 208 -8.41 24.05 13.21
N SER A 209 -8.10 23.08 12.32
CA SER A 209 -7.80 23.32 10.89
C SER A 209 -8.96 23.96 10.14
N GLU A 210 -10.18 23.77 10.65
CA GLU A 210 -11.41 24.20 9.98
C GLU A 210 -11.53 23.69 8.52
N PHE A 211 -10.90 22.55 8.17
CA PHE A 211 -11.05 21.92 6.87
C PHE A 211 -12.49 21.48 6.65
N ASP A 212 -12.88 21.34 5.40
CA ASP A 212 -14.29 21.27 5.04
C ASP A 212 -14.87 19.85 5.10
N TYR A 213 -14.02 18.83 4.85
CA TYR A 213 -14.46 17.45 4.78
C TYR A 213 -13.40 16.48 5.31
N PHE A 214 -13.77 15.68 6.31
CA PHE A 214 -12.99 14.54 6.78
C PHE A 214 -13.84 13.29 6.67
N ALA A 215 -13.28 12.19 6.10
CA ALA A 215 -14.04 10.95 5.97
C ALA A 215 -13.13 9.71 6.06
N GLY A 216 -13.58 8.68 6.79
CA GLY A 216 -12.83 7.44 6.92
C GLY A 216 -13.10 6.67 8.20
N GLY A 217 -12.05 6.07 8.77
CA GLY A 217 -12.09 5.39 10.05
C GLY A 217 -12.29 6.34 11.24
N ALA A 218 -12.60 5.79 12.39
CA ALA A 218 -12.84 6.56 13.60
C ALA A 218 -11.56 7.21 14.14
N LEU A 219 -11.71 8.25 14.94
CA LEU A 219 -10.59 8.86 15.65
C LEU A 219 -10.07 7.90 16.73
N LEU A 220 -8.76 7.71 16.77
CA LEU A 220 -8.08 7.02 17.86
C LEU A 220 -8.09 7.90 19.12
N GLN A 221 -8.26 7.27 20.29
CA GLN A 221 -8.26 7.95 21.59
C GLN A 221 -9.12 9.23 21.64
N PRO A 222 -10.40 9.18 21.23
CA PRO A 222 -11.23 10.38 21.10
C PRO A 222 -11.48 11.11 22.42
N THR A 223 -11.24 10.46 23.57
CA THR A 223 -11.33 11.03 24.91
C THR A 223 -9.97 11.03 25.64
N GLY A 224 -8.86 10.99 24.86
CA GLY A 224 -7.49 10.91 25.38
C GLY A 224 -7.08 9.48 25.79
N ALA A 225 -5.79 9.26 25.99
CA ALA A 225 -5.22 7.95 26.32
C ALA A 225 -5.71 7.38 27.68
N GLU A 226 -6.06 8.25 28.62
CA GLU A 226 -6.59 7.89 29.97
C GLU A 226 -8.13 8.01 30.03
N GLU A 227 -8.79 8.26 28.91
CA GLU A 227 -10.24 8.45 28.77
C GLU A 227 -10.81 9.55 29.69
N ASP A 228 -10.04 10.63 29.95
CA ASP A 228 -10.37 11.70 30.89
C ASP A 228 -10.45 13.09 30.23
N GLN A 229 -10.35 13.16 28.91
CA GLN A 229 -10.47 14.37 28.11
C GLN A 229 -11.89 14.53 27.54
N ASP A 230 -12.22 15.75 27.10
CA ASP A 230 -13.48 16.01 26.38
C ASP A 230 -13.52 15.21 25.05
N ASP A 231 -14.69 14.70 24.68
CA ASP A 231 -14.86 13.89 23.46
C ASP A 231 -14.63 14.73 22.19
N LEU A 232 -13.68 14.32 21.35
CA LEU A 232 -13.32 15.01 20.11
C LEU A 232 -14.51 15.18 19.16
N TYR A 233 -15.45 14.25 19.13
CA TYR A 233 -16.62 14.37 18.28
C TYR A 233 -17.63 15.40 18.81
N GLU A 234 -17.75 15.56 20.12
CA GLU A 234 -18.53 16.63 20.74
C GLU A 234 -17.85 17.97 20.47
N LEU A 235 -16.52 18.05 20.59
CA LEU A 235 -15.75 19.26 20.27
C LEU A 235 -15.86 19.63 18.79
N ALA A 236 -15.83 18.66 17.86
CA ALA A 236 -16.05 18.91 16.44
C ALA A 236 -17.45 19.46 16.17
N ALA A 237 -18.48 18.89 16.79
CA ALA A 237 -19.84 19.39 16.66
C ALA A 237 -19.99 20.81 17.20
N ASP A 238 -19.37 21.12 18.35
CA ASP A 238 -19.36 22.48 18.93
C ASP A 238 -18.59 23.49 18.04
N ALA A 239 -17.58 23.03 17.30
CA ALA A 239 -16.85 23.81 16.30
C ALA A 239 -17.59 23.94 14.95
N GLY A 240 -18.78 23.36 14.84
CA GLY A 240 -19.68 23.53 13.68
C GLY A 240 -19.54 22.44 12.61
N TYR A 241 -18.87 21.34 12.90
CA TYR A 241 -18.90 20.18 12.03
C TYR A 241 -20.20 19.38 12.18
N THR A 242 -20.71 18.87 11.07
CA THR A 242 -21.70 17.80 11.11
C THR A 242 -20.96 16.48 11.24
N VAL A 243 -21.16 15.75 12.35
CA VAL A 243 -20.55 14.44 12.58
C VAL A 243 -21.53 13.36 12.15
N ALA A 244 -21.27 12.70 11.02
CA ALA A 244 -22.05 11.59 10.49
C ALA A 244 -21.37 10.27 10.87
N ARG A 245 -22.10 9.36 11.51
CA ARG A 245 -21.62 8.05 11.94
C ARG A 245 -22.43 6.88 11.38
N THR A 246 -23.38 7.20 10.52
CA THR A 246 -24.14 6.21 9.75
C THR A 246 -24.08 6.57 8.28
N GLN A 247 -24.16 5.58 7.44
CA GLN A 247 -24.20 5.79 5.99
C GLN A 247 -25.37 6.70 5.59
N ALA A 248 -26.53 6.53 6.22
CA ALA A 248 -27.71 7.37 5.96
C ALA A 248 -27.50 8.84 6.33
N ASP A 249 -26.76 9.14 7.42
CA ASP A 249 -26.41 10.52 7.78
C ASP A 249 -25.41 11.11 6.79
N ALA A 250 -24.42 10.31 6.34
CA ALA A 250 -23.45 10.72 5.34
C ALA A 250 -24.09 10.96 3.97
N GLU A 251 -25.04 10.11 3.55
CA GLU A 251 -25.80 10.29 2.31
C GLU A 251 -26.63 11.60 2.30
N ALA A 252 -27.06 12.04 3.47
CA ALA A 252 -27.84 13.29 3.61
C ALA A 252 -27.00 14.56 3.50
N LEU A 253 -25.68 14.47 3.54
CA LEU A 253 -24.76 15.59 3.36
C LEU A 253 -24.71 16.03 1.89
N GLY A 254 -24.44 17.31 1.65
CA GLY A 254 -24.26 17.90 0.33
C GLY A 254 -23.61 19.27 0.42
N ALA A 255 -23.47 19.98 -0.69
CA ALA A 255 -22.76 21.26 -0.82
C ALA A 255 -23.15 22.35 0.20
N ASP A 256 -24.39 22.33 0.67
CA ASP A 256 -24.93 23.32 1.65
C ASP A 256 -24.75 22.86 3.12
N SER A 257 -24.18 21.69 3.37
CA SER A 257 -24.08 21.11 4.73
C SER A 257 -23.00 21.75 5.60
N GLY A 258 -22.10 22.54 5.02
CA GLY A 258 -20.95 23.12 5.72
C GLY A 258 -19.87 22.05 5.99
N LYS A 259 -19.10 22.22 7.08
CA LYS A 259 -18.02 21.29 7.45
C LYS A 259 -18.57 19.97 7.96
N ALA A 260 -17.93 18.85 7.59
CA ALA A 260 -18.36 17.53 8.04
C ALA A 260 -17.19 16.62 8.44
N VAL A 261 -17.45 15.73 9.41
CA VAL A 261 -16.65 14.56 9.76
C VAL A 261 -17.52 13.32 9.56
N VAL A 262 -17.15 12.48 8.60
CA VAL A 262 -17.88 11.26 8.25
C VAL A 262 -17.07 10.04 8.72
N ILE A 263 -17.61 9.31 9.66
CA ILE A 263 -17.01 8.09 10.18
C ILE A 263 -17.76 6.90 9.60
N SER A 264 -17.01 5.91 9.12
CA SER A 264 -17.57 4.67 8.60
C SER A 264 -18.53 4.03 9.61
N GLU A 265 -19.70 3.60 9.15
CA GLU A 265 -20.66 2.85 9.97
C GLU A 265 -20.11 1.45 10.30
N GLN A 266 -19.40 0.82 9.34
CA GLN A 266 -18.69 -0.42 9.54
C GLN A 266 -17.23 -0.12 9.88
N LEU A 267 -16.81 -0.46 11.09
CA LEU A 267 -15.42 -0.35 11.54
C LEU A 267 -14.84 -1.75 11.74
N ALA A 268 -13.54 -1.89 11.52
CA ALA A 268 -12.78 -3.12 11.66
C ALA A 268 -11.59 -2.94 12.61
N ASP A 269 -10.49 -3.65 12.36
CA ASP A 269 -9.29 -3.59 13.18
C ASP A 269 -8.78 -2.16 13.36
N GLY A 270 -8.47 -1.80 14.61
CA GLY A 270 -8.02 -0.47 15.00
C GLY A 270 -9.03 0.64 14.75
N ASP A 271 -10.34 0.33 14.66
CA ASP A 271 -11.40 1.29 14.33
C ASP A 271 -11.23 1.97 12.94
N SER A 272 -10.53 1.32 12.02
CA SER A 272 -10.41 1.71 10.60
C SER A 272 -11.61 1.25 9.79
N ILE A 273 -11.73 1.64 8.50
CA ILE A 273 -12.68 0.95 7.61
C ILE A 273 -12.17 -0.46 7.32
N PRO A 274 -13.08 -1.43 7.01
CA PRO A 274 -12.67 -2.79 6.69
C PRO A 274 -11.70 -2.85 5.51
N TYR A 275 -10.88 -3.90 5.45
CA TYR A 275 -10.23 -4.29 4.19
C TYR A 275 -11.29 -4.54 3.11
N GLU A 276 -10.96 -4.29 1.85
CA GLU A 276 -11.92 -4.50 0.76
C GLU A 276 -12.42 -5.95 0.72
N LEU A 277 -11.57 -6.94 1.03
CA LEU A 277 -11.98 -8.35 1.15
C LEU A 277 -13.03 -8.60 2.25
N ASP A 278 -13.11 -7.75 3.25
CA ASP A 278 -13.97 -7.91 4.42
C ASP A 278 -15.20 -7.00 4.41
N ARG A 279 -15.28 -6.09 3.43
CA ARG A 279 -16.35 -5.10 3.33
C ARG A 279 -17.69 -5.79 3.05
N GLU A 280 -18.70 -5.47 3.84
CA GLU A 280 -20.05 -6.02 3.67
C GLU A 280 -20.73 -5.40 2.45
N GLU A 281 -21.49 -6.22 1.71
CA GLU A 281 -22.25 -5.75 0.54
C GLU A 281 -23.21 -4.60 0.91
N GLY A 282 -23.09 -3.48 0.21
CA GLY A 282 -23.93 -2.30 0.42
C GLY A 282 -23.37 -1.29 1.43
N THR A 283 -22.20 -1.54 2.02
CA THR A 283 -21.46 -0.53 2.78
C THR A 283 -20.54 0.27 1.86
N TRP A 284 -20.26 1.51 2.25
CA TRP A 284 -19.41 2.41 1.47
C TRP A 284 -17.97 1.88 1.33
N ALA A 285 -17.48 1.91 0.10
CA ALA A 285 -16.07 1.76 -0.25
C ALA A 285 -15.33 3.10 -0.16
N LEU A 286 -13.99 3.09 -0.30
CA LEU A 286 -13.19 4.31 -0.35
C LEU A 286 -13.68 5.28 -1.44
N SER A 287 -14.08 4.76 -2.60
CA SER A 287 -14.63 5.53 -3.72
C SER A 287 -15.91 6.29 -3.37
N ASP A 288 -16.78 5.75 -2.49
CA ASP A 288 -18.00 6.42 -2.05
C ASP A 288 -17.69 7.65 -1.18
N TYR A 289 -16.67 7.57 -0.30
CA TYR A 289 -16.21 8.70 0.50
C TYR A 289 -15.60 9.79 -0.38
N VAL A 290 -14.86 9.44 -1.44
CA VAL A 290 -14.33 10.39 -2.43
C VAL A 290 -15.47 11.05 -3.20
N SER A 291 -16.44 10.29 -3.67
CA SER A 291 -17.63 10.82 -4.37
C SER A 291 -18.42 11.81 -3.51
N LYS A 292 -18.64 11.49 -2.23
CA LYS A 292 -19.28 12.40 -1.27
C LYS A 292 -18.42 13.63 -1.01
N GLY A 293 -17.11 13.50 -0.94
CA GLY A 293 -16.16 14.61 -0.81
C GLY A 293 -16.28 15.59 -1.96
N ILE A 294 -16.36 15.11 -3.20
CA ILE A 294 -16.57 15.95 -4.38
C ILE A 294 -17.89 16.72 -4.26
N GLU A 295 -19.00 16.04 -3.93
CA GLU A 295 -20.32 16.68 -3.75
C GLU A 295 -20.29 17.82 -2.72
N MET A 296 -19.49 17.70 -1.66
CA MET A 296 -19.39 18.70 -0.60
C MET A 296 -18.41 19.83 -0.92
N LEU A 297 -17.34 19.52 -1.63
CA LEU A 297 -16.23 20.45 -1.85
C LEU A 297 -16.35 21.24 -3.15
N GLU A 298 -17.01 20.70 -4.17
CA GLU A 298 -17.15 21.38 -5.45
C GLU A 298 -17.75 22.78 -5.26
N GLY A 299 -17.15 23.78 -5.92
CA GLY A 299 -17.58 25.17 -5.81
C GLY A 299 -16.74 26.13 -6.63
N ASP A 300 -17.05 27.42 -6.53
CA ASP A 300 -16.40 28.47 -7.32
C ASP A 300 -14.92 28.68 -6.96
N ASP A 301 -14.56 28.46 -5.70
CA ASP A 301 -13.21 28.69 -5.17
C ASP A 301 -12.26 27.52 -5.45
N GLY A 302 -12.78 26.33 -5.77
CA GLY A 302 -12.00 25.09 -5.98
C GLY A 302 -11.75 24.32 -4.69
N PHE A 303 -11.04 23.18 -4.82
CA PHE A 303 -10.69 22.34 -3.67
C PHE A 303 -9.37 21.60 -3.85
N PHE A 304 -8.82 21.18 -2.71
CA PHE A 304 -7.78 20.17 -2.59
C PHE A 304 -8.35 19.00 -1.79
N MET A 305 -8.22 17.78 -2.32
CA MET A 305 -8.62 16.54 -1.63
C MET A 305 -7.45 15.59 -1.57
N MET A 306 -7.00 15.27 -0.35
CA MET A 306 -6.10 14.15 -0.10
C MET A 306 -6.91 12.90 0.18
N VAL A 307 -6.55 11.79 -0.44
CA VAL A 307 -7.18 10.47 -0.28
C VAL A 307 -6.12 9.44 0.00
N GLU A 308 -6.27 8.71 1.10
CA GLU A 308 -5.32 7.68 1.51
C GLU A 308 -5.92 6.27 1.42
N GLY A 309 -5.19 5.38 0.74
CA GLY A 309 -5.37 3.93 0.82
C GLY A 309 -4.47 3.34 1.90
N GLY A 310 -4.76 3.61 3.17
CA GLY A 310 -3.87 3.26 4.30
C GLY A 310 -3.86 1.76 4.63
N LYS A 311 -4.88 1.02 4.21
CA LYS A 311 -4.97 -0.43 4.46
C LYS A 311 -3.97 -1.23 3.61
N ILE A 312 -3.44 -0.67 2.53
CA ILE A 312 -2.39 -1.31 1.71
C ILE A 312 -1.15 -1.56 2.56
N ASP A 313 -0.71 -0.54 3.34
CA ASP A 313 0.42 -0.65 4.25
C ASP A 313 0.20 -1.72 5.31
N TRP A 314 -0.96 -1.71 5.98
CA TRP A 314 -1.27 -2.68 7.03
C TRP A 314 -1.28 -4.11 6.52
N ALA A 315 -1.81 -4.35 5.32
CA ALA A 315 -1.77 -5.65 4.67
C ALA A 315 -0.32 -6.08 4.33
N CYS A 316 0.49 -5.14 3.81
CA CYS A 316 1.90 -5.40 3.52
C CYS A 316 2.71 -5.71 4.77
N HIS A 317 2.46 -5.02 5.88
CA HIS A 317 3.06 -5.31 7.18
C HIS A 317 2.76 -6.74 7.66
N ALA A 318 1.55 -7.23 7.42
CA ALA A 318 1.14 -8.60 7.75
C ALA A 318 1.57 -9.62 6.68
N ASN A 319 2.21 -9.18 5.61
CA ASN A 319 2.52 -9.99 4.43
C ASN A 319 1.28 -10.70 3.83
N ASP A 320 0.15 -10.02 3.84
CA ASP A 320 -1.11 -10.48 3.27
C ASP A 320 -1.28 -9.95 1.84
N ALA A 321 -0.81 -10.72 0.84
CA ALA A 321 -0.86 -10.29 -0.56
C ALA A 321 -2.31 -10.13 -1.06
N GLY A 322 -3.23 -11.00 -0.67
CA GLY A 322 -4.61 -10.92 -1.11
C GLY A 322 -5.28 -9.60 -0.69
N SER A 323 -5.14 -9.22 0.58
CA SER A 323 -5.64 -7.93 1.08
C SER A 323 -4.89 -6.75 0.46
N THR A 324 -3.55 -6.84 0.29
CA THR A 324 -2.75 -5.79 -0.37
C THR A 324 -3.28 -5.49 -1.77
N LEU A 325 -3.56 -6.52 -2.58
CA LEU A 325 -4.03 -6.34 -3.96
C LEU A 325 -5.45 -5.77 -3.99
N ALA A 326 -6.35 -6.28 -3.14
CA ALA A 326 -7.73 -5.80 -3.07
C ALA A 326 -7.83 -4.32 -2.63
N ASP A 327 -7.04 -3.91 -1.64
CA ASP A 327 -7.02 -2.51 -1.19
C ASP A 327 -6.28 -1.57 -2.17
N THR A 328 -5.34 -2.09 -2.96
CA THR A 328 -4.74 -1.34 -4.08
C THR A 328 -5.76 -1.13 -5.21
N GLU A 329 -6.59 -2.13 -5.52
CA GLU A 329 -7.70 -2.01 -6.46
C GLU A 329 -8.74 -1.01 -5.95
N ALA A 330 -9.13 -1.08 -4.66
CA ALA A 330 -10.06 -0.13 -4.05
C ALA A 330 -9.55 1.34 -4.10
N LEU A 331 -8.24 1.56 -4.01
CA LEU A 331 -7.65 2.88 -4.25
C LEU A 331 -7.81 3.30 -5.72
N SER A 332 -7.62 2.37 -6.67
CA SER A 332 -7.85 2.65 -8.10
C SER A 332 -9.31 3.01 -8.39
N ASP A 333 -10.26 2.30 -7.78
CA ASP A 333 -11.69 2.64 -7.87
C ASP A 333 -12.00 4.05 -7.35
N ALA A 334 -11.29 4.48 -6.31
CA ALA A 334 -11.41 5.84 -5.80
C ALA A 334 -10.76 6.87 -6.76
N VAL A 335 -9.70 6.51 -7.46
CA VAL A 335 -9.10 7.34 -8.54
C VAL A 335 -10.05 7.45 -9.72
N ASP A 336 -10.81 6.41 -10.06
CA ASP A 336 -11.80 6.45 -11.16
C ASP A 336 -12.87 7.51 -10.92
N VAL A 337 -13.29 7.70 -9.68
CA VAL A 337 -14.22 8.80 -9.32
C VAL A 337 -13.61 10.17 -9.64
N ALA A 338 -12.31 10.34 -9.40
CA ALA A 338 -11.62 11.58 -9.75
C ALA A 338 -11.40 11.72 -11.28
N ILE A 339 -11.20 10.61 -11.99
CA ILE A 339 -11.12 10.60 -13.47
C ILE A 339 -12.45 11.00 -14.08
N ASP A 340 -13.57 10.51 -13.54
CA ASP A 340 -14.91 10.92 -14.00
C ASP A 340 -15.11 12.43 -13.80
N PHE A 341 -14.72 12.97 -12.64
CA PHE A 341 -14.74 14.41 -12.40
C PHE A 341 -13.80 15.19 -13.34
N TYR A 342 -12.57 14.67 -13.58
CA TYR A 342 -11.64 15.25 -14.55
C TYR A 342 -12.25 15.32 -15.95
N ASN A 343 -12.97 14.32 -16.40
CA ASN A 343 -13.60 14.30 -17.71
C ASN A 343 -14.65 15.42 -17.87
N GLU A 344 -15.22 15.91 -16.79
CA GLU A 344 -16.11 17.07 -16.78
C GLU A 344 -15.35 18.41 -16.70
N HIS A 345 -14.14 18.41 -16.07
CA HIS A 345 -13.33 19.61 -15.78
C HIS A 345 -11.85 19.46 -16.22
N PRO A 346 -11.54 19.04 -17.48
CA PRO A 346 -10.21 18.60 -17.86
C PRO A 346 -9.13 19.70 -17.82
N ASP A 347 -9.52 20.95 -18.01
CA ASP A 347 -8.58 22.08 -18.03
C ASP A 347 -8.29 22.66 -16.62
N GLU A 348 -9.03 22.25 -15.61
CA GLU A 348 -9.00 22.81 -14.25
C GLU A 348 -8.65 21.79 -13.17
N THR A 349 -8.50 20.50 -13.53
CA THR A 349 -8.27 19.41 -12.59
C THR A 349 -6.85 18.87 -12.71
N LEU A 350 -6.21 18.58 -11.57
CA LEU A 350 -4.99 17.79 -11.44
C LEU A 350 -5.27 16.57 -10.57
N ILE A 351 -4.91 15.39 -11.05
CA ILE A 351 -4.93 14.14 -10.27
C ILE A 351 -3.51 13.65 -10.13
N LEU A 352 -3.08 13.42 -8.89
CA LEU A 352 -1.80 12.80 -8.53
C LEU A 352 -2.08 11.50 -7.80
N VAL A 353 -1.35 10.43 -8.16
CA VAL A 353 -1.38 9.14 -7.47
C VAL A 353 0.05 8.73 -7.13
N THR A 354 0.34 8.52 -5.85
CA THR A 354 1.67 8.12 -5.38
C THR A 354 1.56 7.19 -4.17
N GLY A 355 2.67 6.59 -3.77
CA GLY A 355 2.87 6.07 -2.42
C GLY A 355 3.66 7.05 -1.58
N ASP A 356 3.73 6.82 -0.30
CA ASP A 356 4.58 7.56 0.62
C ASP A 356 5.90 6.81 0.91
N HIS A 357 5.88 5.50 1.02
CA HIS A 357 7.01 4.56 1.08
C HIS A 357 6.59 3.18 0.54
N GLU A 358 7.49 2.22 0.58
CA GLU A 358 7.18 0.81 0.33
C GLU A 358 7.17 0.04 1.64
N THR A 359 6.27 -0.95 1.74
CA THR A 359 6.13 -1.82 2.92
C THR A 359 6.17 -3.29 2.53
N GLY A 360 6.83 -4.08 3.38
CA GLY A 360 6.88 -5.53 3.28
C GLY A 360 8.01 -6.06 2.39
N GLY A 361 8.58 -5.24 1.51
CA GLY A 361 9.54 -5.72 0.52
C GLY A 361 8.94 -6.78 -0.41
N LEU A 362 7.72 -6.51 -0.89
CA LEU A 362 6.96 -7.39 -1.78
C LEU A 362 7.73 -7.63 -3.08
N THR A 363 7.74 -8.86 -3.54
CA THR A 363 8.34 -9.24 -4.82
C THR A 363 7.41 -10.12 -5.63
N ILE A 364 7.35 -9.86 -6.95
CA ILE A 364 6.79 -10.81 -7.92
C ILE A 364 7.92 -11.75 -8.31
N GLY A 365 7.76 -13.04 -7.99
CA GLY A 365 8.76 -14.08 -8.14
C GLY A 365 9.20 -14.65 -6.81
N TYR A 366 9.09 -15.96 -6.70
CA TYR A 366 9.46 -16.73 -5.51
C TYR A 366 10.42 -17.85 -5.89
N ALA A 367 11.36 -18.16 -5.00
CA ALA A 367 12.37 -19.20 -5.26
C ALA A 367 11.75 -20.58 -5.55
N GLY A 368 10.62 -20.91 -4.92
CA GLY A 368 9.93 -22.18 -5.11
C GLY A 368 9.19 -22.28 -6.44
N THR A 369 8.80 -21.19 -7.06
CA THR A 369 8.10 -21.17 -8.36
C THR A 369 9.05 -20.92 -9.55
N ASN A 370 10.34 -20.66 -9.28
CA ASN A 370 11.38 -20.39 -10.29
C ASN A 370 11.04 -19.14 -11.14
N TYR A 371 10.60 -19.30 -12.38
CA TYR A 371 10.19 -18.19 -13.27
C TYR A 371 8.67 -18.09 -13.42
N ASP A 372 7.93 -19.00 -12.80
CA ASP A 372 6.48 -19.08 -12.95
C ASP A 372 5.77 -18.27 -11.85
N THR A 373 4.62 -17.71 -12.18
CA THR A 373 3.69 -17.07 -11.25
C THR A 373 2.29 -17.63 -11.46
N PHE A 374 1.51 -17.68 -10.38
CA PHE A 374 0.15 -18.23 -10.35
C PHE A 374 -0.74 -17.26 -9.56
N LEU A 375 -0.72 -15.98 -9.95
CA LEU A 375 -1.34 -14.89 -9.19
C LEU A 375 -2.84 -15.11 -8.96
N GLN A 376 -3.53 -15.76 -9.89
CA GLN A 376 -4.93 -16.13 -9.74
C GLN A 376 -5.22 -17.00 -8.49
N ASN A 377 -4.21 -17.64 -7.89
CA ASN A 377 -4.39 -18.38 -6.65
C ASN A 377 -4.85 -17.47 -5.50
N LEU A 378 -4.43 -16.20 -5.51
CA LEU A 378 -4.82 -15.21 -4.49
C LEU A 378 -6.33 -14.95 -4.46
N SER A 379 -7.07 -15.22 -5.56
CA SER A 379 -8.53 -15.10 -5.58
C SER A 379 -9.25 -16.11 -4.66
N ASN A 380 -8.54 -17.11 -4.14
CA ASN A 380 -9.10 -18.03 -3.15
C ASN A 380 -9.11 -17.45 -1.74
N GLN A 381 -8.38 -16.39 -1.48
CA GLN A 381 -8.47 -15.66 -0.22
C GLN A 381 -9.78 -14.88 -0.15
N LYS A 382 -10.59 -15.13 0.87
CA LYS A 382 -11.92 -14.53 1.05
C LYS A 382 -12.04 -13.63 2.26
N ILE A 383 -10.96 -13.49 3.02
CA ILE A 383 -10.92 -12.81 4.31
C ILE A 383 -9.52 -12.26 4.53
N SER A 384 -9.39 -11.07 5.14
CA SER A 384 -8.10 -10.55 5.56
C SER A 384 -7.51 -11.34 6.72
N TYR A 385 -6.17 -11.20 6.91
CA TYR A 385 -5.51 -11.73 8.10
C TYR A 385 -6.15 -11.21 9.40
N ALA A 386 -6.50 -9.92 9.44
CA ALA A 386 -7.03 -9.26 10.64
C ALA A 386 -8.40 -9.80 11.03
N LYS A 387 -9.30 -9.96 10.07
CA LYS A 387 -10.60 -10.55 10.31
C LYS A 387 -10.51 -12.05 10.62
N PHE A 388 -9.57 -12.77 9.99
CA PHE A 388 -9.30 -14.16 10.36
C PHE A 388 -8.83 -14.29 11.80
N ASP A 389 -7.97 -13.38 12.28
CA ASP A 389 -7.51 -13.36 13.68
C ASP A 389 -8.67 -13.10 14.66
N THR A 390 -9.53 -12.14 14.35
CA THR A 390 -10.63 -11.75 15.25
C THR A 390 -11.76 -12.77 15.27
N ASP A 391 -12.16 -13.31 14.14
CA ASP A 391 -13.35 -14.15 14.03
C ASP A 391 -13.03 -15.65 14.23
N TYR A 392 -11.86 -16.11 13.73
CA TYR A 392 -11.48 -17.51 13.73
C TYR A 392 -10.43 -17.85 14.79
N VAL A 393 -9.28 -17.20 14.80
CA VAL A 393 -8.21 -17.52 15.76
C VAL A 393 -8.65 -17.31 17.21
N ALA A 394 -9.38 -16.23 17.49
CA ALA A 394 -9.95 -16.00 18.82
C ALA A 394 -10.89 -17.14 19.23
N SER A 395 -11.74 -17.61 18.31
CA SER A 395 -12.64 -18.75 18.51
C SER A 395 -11.89 -20.06 18.71
N TYR A 396 -10.80 -20.29 17.97
CA TYR A 396 -9.97 -21.50 18.13
C TYR A 396 -9.36 -21.56 19.53
N LYS A 397 -8.80 -20.45 20.02
CA LYS A 397 -8.24 -20.34 21.37
C LYS A 397 -9.30 -20.58 22.46
N GLU A 398 -10.51 -20.03 22.28
CA GLU A 398 -11.61 -20.19 23.24
C GLU A 398 -12.10 -21.64 23.30
N ASN A 399 -12.27 -22.28 22.15
CA ASN A 399 -12.88 -23.61 22.04
C ASN A 399 -11.88 -24.76 22.11
N GLY A 400 -10.57 -24.49 21.96
CA GLY A 400 -9.54 -25.52 21.84
C GLY A 400 -9.70 -26.33 20.55
N THR A 401 -10.05 -25.65 19.44
CA THR A 401 -10.27 -26.25 18.12
C THR A 401 -9.03 -27.02 17.67
N SER A 402 -9.22 -28.22 17.15
CA SER A 402 -8.10 -29.06 16.69
C SER A 402 -7.50 -28.56 15.37
N PHE A 403 -6.24 -28.89 15.10
CA PHE A 403 -5.57 -28.54 13.85
C PHE A 403 -6.31 -29.08 12.61
N GLU A 404 -6.87 -30.30 12.71
CA GLU A 404 -7.66 -30.90 11.64
C GLU A 404 -8.91 -30.06 11.30
N GLU A 405 -9.61 -29.53 12.31
CA GLU A 405 -10.77 -28.65 12.12
C GLU A 405 -10.33 -27.28 11.54
N VAL A 406 -9.18 -26.75 11.95
CA VAL A 406 -8.61 -25.50 11.39
C VAL A 406 -8.28 -25.66 9.90
N LEU A 407 -7.82 -26.83 9.45
CA LEU A 407 -7.53 -27.07 8.04
C LEU A 407 -8.79 -26.99 7.15
N ASP A 408 -9.97 -27.32 7.67
CA ASP A 408 -11.22 -27.15 6.94
C ASP A 408 -11.51 -25.67 6.66
N ASP A 409 -11.34 -24.80 7.69
CA ASP A 409 -11.52 -23.35 7.53
C ASP A 409 -10.43 -22.74 6.61
N VAL A 410 -9.19 -23.21 6.71
CA VAL A 410 -8.10 -22.77 5.81
C VAL A 410 -8.39 -23.13 4.36
N ALA A 411 -8.95 -24.31 4.12
CA ALA A 411 -9.35 -24.71 2.77
C ALA A 411 -10.55 -23.89 2.24
N GLU A 412 -11.50 -23.56 3.10
CA GLU A 412 -12.67 -22.75 2.72
C GLU A 412 -12.29 -21.29 2.44
N LEU A 413 -11.44 -20.68 3.29
CA LEU A 413 -11.16 -19.25 3.29
C LEU A 413 -9.97 -18.84 2.43
N PHE A 414 -9.01 -19.76 2.21
CA PHE A 414 -7.76 -19.47 1.49
C PHE A 414 -7.50 -20.45 0.34
N GLY A 415 -8.35 -21.47 0.16
CA GLY A 415 -8.20 -22.49 -0.88
C GLY A 415 -7.06 -23.50 -0.65
N LEU A 416 -6.27 -23.34 0.41
CA LEU A 416 -5.16 -24.25 0.74
C LEU A 416 -5.70 -25.59 1.27
N THR A 417 -5.32 -26.70 0.64
CA THR A 417 -5.87 -28.01 0.96
C THR A 417 -4.77 -29.06 1.16
N THR A 418 -5.13 -30.25 1.64
CA THR A 418 -4.25 -31.38 1.83
C THR A 418 -4.36 -32.40 0.69
N GLU A 419 -3.36 -33.27 0.51
CA GLU A 419 -3.45 -34.37 -0.47
C GLU A 419 -4.64 -35.30 -0.21
N GLU A 420 -4.97 -35.54 1.06
CA GLU A 420 -6.11 -36.38 1.45
C GLU A 420 -7.45 -35.76 1.04
N ALA A 421 -7.64 -34.47 1.35
CA ALA A 421 -8.85 -33.73 0.99
C ALA A 421 -8.99 -33.54 -0.53
N ALA A 422 -7.92 -33.27 -1.25
CA ALA A 422 -7.90 -33.17 -2.70
C ALA A 422 -8.21 -34.51 -3.37
N GLY A 423 -7.70 -35.61 -2.83
CA GLY A 423 -8.00 -36.96 -3.28
C GLY A 423 -9.48 -37.31 -3.12
N GLN A 424 -10.10 -36.95 -1.98
CA GLN A 424 -11.52 -37.16 -1.74
C GLN A 424 -12.38 -36.32 -2.69
N ALA A 425 -12.04 -35.06 -2.90
CA ALA A 425 -12.76 -34.17 -3.83
C ALA A 425 -12.72 -34.70 -5.26
N ALA A 426 -11.60 -35.28 -5.70
CA ALA A 426 -11.46 -35.90 -7.02
C ALA A 426 -12.34 -37.16 -7.16
N GLU A 427 -12.48 -38.00 -6.11
CA GLU A 427 -13.41 -39.15 -6.07
C GLU A 427 -14.87 -38.72 -6.16
N ASP A 428 -15.22 -37.59 -5.55
CA ASP A 428 -16.57 -37.01 -5.60
C ASP A 428 -16.87 -36.28 -6.93
N GLY A 429 -15.89 -36.22 -7.86
CA GLY A 429 -16.04 -35.65 -9.19
C GLY A 429 -15.83 -34.14 -9.26
N VAL A 430 -15.27 -33.57 -8.22
CA VAL A 430 -14.78 -32.17 -8.21
C VAL A 430 -13.40 -32.17 -8.88
N VAL A 431 -13.25 -31.40 -9.95
CA VAL A 431 -11.96 -31.24 -10.63
C VAL A 431 -11.11 -30.25 -9.83
N THR A 432 -10.19 -30.78 -9.05
CA THR A 432 -9.08 -29.97 -8.52
C THR A 432 -7.99 -29.94 -9.60
N ASP A 433 -7.47 -28.78 -9.90
CA ASP A 433 -6.46 -28.60 -10.95
C ASP A 433 -5.27 -29.53 -10.72
N SER A 434 -4.96 -30.33 -11.73
CA SER A 434 -3.92 -31.35 -11.64
C SER A 434 -2.55 -30.68 -11.77
N ALA A 435 -1.70 -30.98 -10.80
CA ALA A 435 -0.29 -30.68 -10.84
C ALA A 435 0.34 -31.08 -12.19
N ASP A 436 0.66 -30.12 -13.03
CA ASP A 436 1.46 -30.34 -14.22
C ASP A 436 2.93 -30.54 -13.83
N SER A 437 3.61 -31.40 -14.60
CA SER A 437 4.93 -31.92 -14.33
C SER A 437 6.03 -30.86 -14.41
N HIS A 438 6.25 -30.14 -13.33
CA HIS A 438 7.44 -29.30 -13.18
C HIS A 438 8.68 -30.12 -12.77
N PRO A 439 9.91 -29.63 -13.03
CA PRO A 439 11.11 -30.26 -12.52
C PRO A 439 11.06 -30.44 -11.00
N SER A 440 11.55 -31.54 -10.49
CA SER A 440 11.55 -31.83 -9.04
C SER A 440 12.17 -30.67 -8.25
N GLY A 441 11.41 -30.11 -7.31
CA GLY A 441 11.83 -29.02 -6.44
C GLY A 441 11.23 -27.64 -6.79
N VAL A 442 10.35 -27.56 -7.79
CA VAL A 442 9.59 -26.35 -8.13
C VAL A 442 8.13 -26.60 -7.83
N THR A 443 7.47 -25.66 -7.16
CA THR A 443 6.02 -25.73 -6.92
C THR A 443 5.26 -25.54 -8.24
N SER A 444 4.15 -26.25 -8.37
CA SER A 444 3.32 -26.24 -9.60
C SER A 444 2.22 -25.18 -9.58
N GLY A 445 2.18 -24.30 -8.60
CA GLY A 445 1.03 -23.42 -8.36
C GLY A 445 -0.20 -24.13 -7.78
N SER A 446 -0.07 -25.42 -7.45
CA SER A 446 -1.15 -26.18 -6.79
C SER A 446 -1.39 -25.66 -5.38
N LEU A 447 -2.65 -25.49 -5.01
CA LEU A 447 -3.07 -25.15 -3.66
C LEU A 447 -3.03 -26.33 -2.67
N VAL A 448 -2.70 -27.53 -3.14
CA VAL A 448 -2.40 -28.67 -2.27
C VAL A 448 -1.11 -28.44 -1.52
N MET A 449 -1.17 -28.38 -0.20
CA MET A 449 0.01 -28.19 0.66
C MET A 449 0.91 -29.43 0.61
N THR A 450 2.22 -29.21 0.58
CA THR A 450 3.24 -30.23 0.76
C THR A 450 3.37 -30.61 2.24
N ASP A 451 3.97 -31.77 2.55
CA ASP A 451 4.29 -32.14 3.94
C ASP A 451 5.07 -31.06 4.67
N TYR A 452 5.99 -30.36 3.99
CA TYR A 452 6.76 -29.26 4.58
C TYR A 452 5.89 -28.05 4.94
N GLU A 453 4.96 -27.66 4.08
CA GLU A 453 4.03 -26.54 4.33
C GLU A 453 3.04 -26.89 5.44
N LEU A 454 2.59 -28.16 5.51
CA LEU A 454 1.75 -28.64 6.61
C LEU A 454 2.49 -28.65 7.94
N ASP A 455 3.76 -29.08 7.98
CA ASP A 455 4.58 -29.04 9.19
C ASP A 455 4.75 -27.58 9.68
N LEU A 456 5.00 -26.61 8.76
CA LEU A 456 5.08 -25.19 9.10
C LEU A 456 3.78 -24.65 9.67
N LEU A 457 2.64 -25.02 9.07
CA LEU A 457 1.32 -24.59 9.51
C LEU A 457 0.94 -25.20 10.86
N GLU A 458 1.29 -26.46 11.11
CA GLU A 458 1.06 -27.12 12.42
C GLU A 458 1.91 -26.48 13.52
N ASP A 459 3.18 -26.15 13.23
CA ASP A 459 4.05 -25.45 14.18
C ASP A 459 3.49 -24.05 14.52
N ALA A 460 3.03 -23.32 13.51
CA ALA A 460 2.38 -22.02 13.69
C ALA A 460 1.07 -22.12 14.47
N TYR A 461 0.23 -23.10 14.17
CA TYR A 461 -0.99 -23.38 14.95
C TYR A 461 -0.66 -23.68 16.42
N ASN A 462 0.30 -24.54 16.68
CA ASN A 462 0.71 -24.88 18.06
C ASN A 462 1.22 -23.64 18.81
N MET A 463 1.94 -22.75 18.15
CA MET A 463 2.39 -21.49 18.72
C MET A 463 1.21 -20.56 18.98
N THR A 464 0.31 -20.38 18.02
CA THR A 464 -0.92 -19.60 18.16
C THR A 464 -1.75 -20.04 19.36
N MET A 465 -1.98 -21.34 19.51
CA MET A 465 -2.78 -21.90 20.63
C MET A 465 -2.13 -21.74 22.00
N THR A 466 -0.83 -21.49 22.05
CA THR A 466 -0.07 -21.33 23.32
C THR A 466 0.42 -19.91 23.58
N LYS A 467 0.43 -19.03 22.57
CA LYS A 467 0.84 -17.63 22.67
C LYS A 467 -0.13 -16.83 23.55
N THR A 468 0.43 -15.98 24.36
CA THR A 468 -0.29 -14.99 25.18
C THR A 468 0.32 -13.61 24.94
N ASP A 469 -0.34 -12.56 25.39
CA ASP A 469 0.16 -11.17 25.28
C ASP A 469 1.52 -10.96 25.99
N GLU A 470 1.89 -11.83 26.94
CA GLU A 470 3.17 -11.81 27.64
C GLU A 470 4.27 -12.64 26.94
N THR A 471 3.97 -13.28 25.80
CA THR A 471 4.94 -14.13 25.08
C THR A 471 5.97 -13.27 24.38
N GLU A 472 7.22 -13.30 24.85
CA GLU A 472 8.36 -12.69 24.14
C GLU A 472 8.81 -13.63 23.01
N LEU A 473 8.79 -13.12 21.78
CA LEU A 473 9.27 -13.87 20.62
C LEU A 473 10.80 -13.93 20.60
N SER A 474 11.35 -15.09 20.28
CA SER A 474 12.77 -15.21 19.91
C SER A 474 13.04 -14.48 18.61
N GLN A 475 14.33 -14.24 18.30
CA GLN A 475 14.70 -13.65 17.01
C GLN A 475 14.26 -14.55 15.82
N GLU A 476 14.30 -15.85 15.98
CA GLU A 476 13.88 -16.80 14.94
C GLU A 476 12.37 -16.73 14.72
N GLU A 477 11.58 -16.69 15.79
CA GLU A 477 10.13 -16.54 15.71
C GLU A 477 9.74 -15.17 15.14
N TYR A 478 10.46 -14.10 15.50
CA TYR A 478 10.22 -12.78 14.90
C TYR A 478 10.49 -12.74 13.39
N ILE A 479 11.52 -13.45 12.93
CA ILE A 479 11.80 -13.58 11.48
C ILE A 479 10.68 -14.34 10.76
N LEU A 480 10.08 -15.34 11.42
CA LEU A 480 9.01 -16.15 10.84
C LEU A 480 7.66 -15.45 10.84
N TYR A 481 7.33 -14.70 11.89
CA TYR A 481 5.96 -14.22 12.12
C TYR A 481 5.85 -12.70 12.32
N GLY A 482 6.96 -11.96 12.38
CA GLY A 482 6.92 -10.56 12.79
C GLY A 482 6.37 -10.40 14.20
N SER A 483 5.47 -9.45 14.38
CA SER A 483 4.67 -9.29 15.60
C SER A 483 3.23 -9.82 15.44
N TYR A 484 2.94 -10.45 14.32
CA TYR A 484 1.61 -10.93 13.93
C TYR A 484 1.25 -12.28 14.55
N GLU A 485 0.03 -12.73 14.30
CA GLU A 485 -0.43 -14.04 14.77
C GLU A 485 0.21 -15.14 13.91
N PRO A 486 0.91 -16.11 14.50
CA PRO A 486 1.69 -17.08 13.73
C PRO A 486 0.87 -17.87 12.70
N LEU A 487 -0.36 -18.25 13.04
CA LEU A 487 -1.22 -19.05 12.16
C LEU A 487 -1.60 -18.26 10.90
N SER A 488 -2.14 -17.05 11.05
CA SER A 488 -2.59 -16.23 9.91
C SER A 488 -1.43 -15.85 8.97
N VAL A 489 -0.31 -15.41 9.51
CA VAL A 489 0.89 -15.08 8.71
C VAL A 489 1.45 -16.31 7.98
N THR A 490 1.41 -17.50 8.60
CA THR A 490 1.87 -18.71 7.90
C THR A 490 0.92 -19.10 6.76
N ILE A 491 -0.39 -18.95 6.96
CA ILE A 491 -1.38 -19.19 5.89
C ILE A 491 -1.12 -18.25 4.71
N THR A 492 -0.99 -16.94 4.97
CA THR A 492 -0.74 -15.95 3.90
C THR A 492 0.59 -16.21 3.21
N HIS A 493 1.67 -16.53 3.94
CA HIS A 493 2.96 -16.89 3.34
C HIS A 493 2.87 -18.10 2.42
N ILE A 494 2.17 -19.17 2.83
CA ILE A 494 2.00 -20.36 1.99
C ILE A 494 1.23 -19.99 0.72
N LEU A 495 0.15 -19.24 0.82
CA LEU A 495 -0.64 -18.82 -0.33
C LEU A 495 0.15 -17.90 -1.27
N ASN A 496 0.87 -16.90 -0.71
CA ASN A 496 1.75 -16.01 -1.47
C ASN A 496 2.80 -16.80 -2.25
N ASN A 497 3.50 -17.71 -1.58
CA ASN A 497 4.56 -18.51 -2.17
C ASN A 497 4.06 -19.43 -3.27
N LYS A 498 2.85 -20.01 -3.10
CA LYS A 498 2.17 -20.80 -4.14
C LYS A 498 1.70 -19.94 -5.31
N SER A 499 1.49 -18.65 -5.08
CA SER A 499 1.12 -17.66 -6.10
C SER A 499 2.33 -17.08 -6.83
N GLY A 500 3.54 -17.31 -6.34
CA GLY A 500 4.79 -16.76 -6.90
C GLY A 500 5.06 -15.33 -6.44
N ILE A 501 4.53 -14.97 -5.27
CA ILE A 501 4.82 -13.71 -4.55
C ILE A 501 5.57 -14.04 -3.25
N ASP A 502 6.41 -13.12 -2.80
CA ASP A 502 7.08 -13.22 -1.50
C ASP A 502 7.28 -11.83 -0.89
N PHE A 503 7.46 -11.80 0.43
CA PHE A 503 7.79 -10.61 1.20
C PHE A 503 9.12 -10.82 1.94
N SER A 504 9.90 -9.77 2.08
CA SER A 504 11.22 -9.83 2.72
C SER A 504 11.26 -9.16 4.08
N SER A 505 10.19 -8.49 4.49
CA SER A 505 10.12 -7.69 5.70
C SER A 505 8.69 -7.63 6.25
N TYR A 506 8.56 -7.33 7.54
CA TYR A 506 7.31 -6.89 8.18
C TYR A 506 7.30 -5.37 8.43
N SER A 507 8.18 -4.66 7.77
CA SER A 507 8.38 -3.22 7.96
C SER A 507 8.63 -2.55 6.62
N HIS A 508 8.76 -1.23 6.66
CA HIS A 508 9.02 -0.44 5.46
C HIS A 508 10.37 -0.76 4.83
N THR A 509 10.50 -0.50 3.54
CA THR A 509 11.76 -0.62 2.80
C THR A 509 12.17 0.69 2.15
N GLY A 510 13.38 0.74 1.63
CA GLY A 510 13.93 1.94 0.99
C GLY A 510 13.71 2.01 -0.52
N LEU A 511 12.67 1.36 -1.04
CA LEU A 511 12.35 1.45 -2.46
C LEU A 511 11.72 2.81 -2.80
N PRO A 512 12.00 3.37 -3.99
CA PRO A 512 11.31 4.56 -4.47
C PRO A 512 9.85 4.24 -4.80
N VAL A 513 8.99 5.24 -4.73
CA VAL A 513 7.57 5.13 -5.10
C VAL A 513 7.33 5.70 -6.50
N ALA A 514 6.27 5.25 -7.16
CA ALA A 514 5.79 5.85 -8.40
C ALA A 514 5.04 7.15 -8.12
N VAL A 515 5.06 8.08 -9.06
CA VAL A 515 4.21 9.27 -9.05
C VAL A 515 3.54 9.37 -10.42
N TYR A 516 2.24 9.18 -10.46
CA TYR A 516 1.44 9.32 -11.67
C TYR A 516 0.70 10.65 -11.64
N ALA A 517 0.63 11.34 -12.79
CA ALA A 517 -0.07 12.61 -12.87
C ALA A 517 -0.90 12.72 -14.15
N MET A 518 -2.11 13.29 -13.99
CA MET A 518 -3.01 13.60 -15.10
C MET A 518 -3.67 14.97 -14.88
N GLY A 519 -3.67 15.79 -15.91
CA GLY A 519 -4.39 17.08 -15.94
C GLY A 519 -3.49 18.29 -15.89
N ALA A 520 -4.00 19.38 -15.32
CA ALA A 520 -3.35 20.70 -15.34
C ALA A 520 -2.00 20.68 -14.59
N GLY A 521 -0.91 20.97 -15.31
CA GLY A 521 0.45 21.02 -14.74
C GLY A 521 1.10 19.66 -14.50
N GLN A 522 0.54 18.59 -15.04
CA GLN A 522 1.03 17.21 -14.87
C GLN A 522 2.52 17.04 -15.20
N GLU A 523 3.06 17.84 -16.14
CA GLU A 523 4.46 17.77 -16.60
C GLU A 523 5.49 18.11 -15.52
N LEU A 524 5.11 18.75 -14.43
CA LEU A 524 5.99 19.04 -13.29
C LEU A 524 6.34 17.78 -12.49
N PHE A 525 5.59 16.70 -12.66
CA PHE A 525 5.75 15.45 -11.91
C PHE A 525 6.53 14.38 -12.68
N GLU A 526 7.14 14.73 -13.84
CA GLU A 526 8.03 13.82 -14.58
C GLU A 526 9.39 13.65 -13.89
N GLY A 527 9.99 12.48 -14.04
CA GLY A 527 11.40 12.24 -13.67
C GLY A 527 11.59 11.51 -12.36
N TYR A 528 12.81 11.58 -11.82
CA TYR A 528 13.20 10.95 -10.56
C TYR A 528 13.71 12.02 -9.60
N TYR A 529 13.06 12.16 -8.47
CA TYR A 529 13.27 13.28 -7.55
C TYR A 529 13.05 12.86 -6.08
N ASP A 530 13.14 13.82 -5.18
CA ASP A 530 12.83 13.61 -3.75
C ASP A 530 11.32 13.78 -3.51
N ASN A 531 10.71 13.03 -2.60
CA ASN A 531 9.27 13.17 -2.32
C ASN A 531 8.87 14.57 -1.83
N THR A 532 9.82 15.37 -1.33
CA THR A 532 9.62 16.79 -1.03
C THR A 532 9.30 17.63 -2.26
N ASP A 533 9.75 17.21 -3.45
CA ASP A 533 9.49 17.93 -4.70
C ASP A 533 8.01 17.90 -5.09
N ILE A 534 7.22 16.93 -4.59
CA ILE A 534 5.76 16.90 -4.78
C ILE A 534 5.13 18.19 -4.21
N TYR A 535 5.52 18.57 -2.99
CA TYR A 535 5.09 19.83 -2.39
C TYR A 535 5.54 21.04 -3.22
N PHE A 536 6.82 21.10 -3.60
CA PHE A 536 7.36 22.24 -4.36
C PHE A 536 6.69 22.39 -5.73
N ASN A 537 6.41 21.29 -6.41
CA ASN A 537 5.69 21.30 -7.67
C ASN A 537 4.25 21.80 -7.51
N LEU A 538 3.54 21.35 -6.47
CA LEU A 538 2.21 21.85 -6.14
C LEU A 538 2.21 23.34 -5.78
N ALA A 539 3.19 23.79 -4.99
CA ALA A 539 3.32 25.19 -4.61
C ALA A 539 3.67 26.08 -5.82
N GLU A 540 4.58 25.63 -6.71
CA GLU A 540 4.89 26.33 -7.96
C GLU A 540 3.65 26.45 -8.85
N LEU A 541 2.91 25.35 -9.04
CA LEU A 541 1.75 25.30 -9.91
C LEU A 541 0.61 26.18 -9.41
N THR A 542 0.38 26.24 -8.10
CA THR A 542 -0.70 26.99 -7.47
C THR A 542 -0.29 28.42 -7.13
N GLY A 543 1.01 28.70 -7.04
CA GLY A 543 1.57 30.00 -6.69
C GLY A 543 1.46 30.36 -5.22
N VAL A 544 1.25 29.38 -4.33
CA VAL A 544 1.28 29.60 -2.87
C VAL A 544 2.72 29.73 -2.38
N GLU A 545 2.96 30.56 -1.33
CA GLU A 545 4.30 30.89 -0.83
C GLU A 545 4.57 30.31 0.57
#